data_692e4b8edcae0298a043c37b6a869843
#
_entry.id   692e4b8edcae0298a043c37b6a869843
#
_cell.length_a   1.000
_cell.length_b   1.000
_cell.length_c   1.000
_cell.angle_alpha   90.00
_cell.angle_beta   90.00
_cell.angle_gamma   90.00
#
_symmetry.space_group_name_H-M   'P 1'
#
loop_
_entity.id
_entity.type
_entity.pdbx_description
1 polymer ?
#
loop_
_entity_poly.entity_id
_entity_poly.type
_entity_poly.pdbx_seq_one_letter_code
_entity_poly.pdbx_strand_id
1 'polypeptide(L)'
;MTEKITKKTLSNGLTVLLKEIHTAPLISFWLWYRVGSRDEVPGKTGVSHWVEHMQFKGTPQFPANVLDKSISREGGVWNAFTFLDWTTYFETMPADKIDLGLRLEADRMVNSIFDPEEVASERTVVISEREGNENDPMFKLSEAVQAAAFRVHSYHHKVIGDMADLQNMSRDDLFAHYKSYYAPNNAVIAVAGDFETEKMLGRIEELYRDIPASPSLNRLSRPEPEASGGLSLTVEGPGETTYLQVCYRFPSATDPDFFPLTVLDTLLSGASSLNMFGGGISNKTSRLYRALVEKELTISVHGGAQATIDPYLYNLTMIVHTERKAEEVLAALDLEIERIQNQKISTQEITRAVKQARALFAYGSESITNQGFWLGYSEMFADYDWFLTYLDKLAAVTPDDVQRVAQQYFRPQARIIGTYLPVNGEVAND
;
A
#
# COMPACT_ATOMS: atom_id res chain seq x y z
N MET A 1 4.03 3.44 -29.82
CA MET A 1 5.50 3.51 -29.59
C MET A 1 5.70 2.94 -28.19
N THR A 2 6.47 1.88 -28.04
CA THR A 2 6.88 1.37 -26.72
C THR A 2 7.71 2.47 -26.07
N GLU A 3 7.20 3.02 -24.97
CA GLU A 3 7.92 4.04 -24.19
C GLU A 3 9.26 3.45 -23.74
N LYS A 4 10.35 4.13 -24.10
CA LYS A 4 11.70 3.65 -23.79
C LYS A 4 12.00 3.95 -22.33
N ILE A 5 12.15 2.88 -21.53
CA ILE A 5 12.61 2.96 -20.14
C ILE A 5 14.05 2.50 -20.10
N THR A 6 14.87 3.25 -19.38
CA THR A 6 16.25 2.87 -19.09
C THR A 6 16.32 2.33 -17.67
N LYS A 7 16.75 1.08 -17.53
CA LYS A 7 17.03 0.43 -16.22
C LYS A 7 18.53 0.18 -16.10
N LYS A 8 19.12 0.61 -15.00
CA LYS A 8 20.53 0.40 -14.68
C LYS A 8 20.71 0.09 -13.20
N THR A 9 21.60 -0.84 -12.89
CA THR A 9 22.04 -1.06 -11.51
C THR A 9 23.46 -0.52 -11.35
N LEU A 10 23.67 0.35 -10.37
CA LEU A 10 24.96 0.95 -10.06
C LEU A 10 25.86 -0.08 -9.33
N SER A 11 27.16 0.21 -9.25
CA SER A 11 28.16 -0.69 -8.62
C SER A 11 27.88 -0.98 -7.13
N ASN A 12 27.19 -0.08 -6.43
CA ASN A 12 26.76 -0.23 -5.03
C ASN A 12 25.40 -0.92 -4.87
N GLY A 13 24.79 -1.41 -5.97
CA GLY A 13 23.54 -2.15 -5.97
C GLY A 13 22.27 -1.30 -6.12
N LEU A 14 22.37 0.04 -6.21
CA LEU A 14 21.22 0.91 -6.44
C LEU A 14 20.65 0.66 -7.83
N THR A 15 19.33 0.39 -7.88
CA THR A 15 18.60 0.26 -9.15
C THR A 15 18.02 1.61 -9.54
N VAL A 16 18.22 2.01 -10.80
CA VAL A 16 17.72 3.28 -11.36
C VAL A 16 16.84 2.98 -12.57
N LEU A 17 15.62 3.51 -12.56
CA LEU A 17 14.67 3.46 -13.68
C LEU A 17 14.36 4.89 -14.14
N LEU A 18 14.55 5.14 -15.43
CA LEU A 18 14.36 6.46 -16.05
C LEU A 18 13.35 6.37 -17.17
N LYS A 19 12.35 7.25 -17.13
CA LYS A 19 11.32 7.40 -18.16
C LYS A 19 11.27 8.85 -18.62
N GLU A 20 11.85 9.12 -19.78
CA GLU A 20 11.90 10.45 -20.39
C GLU A 20 10.54 10.82 -21.01
N ILE A 21 9.95 11.96 -20.60
CA ILE A 21 8.61 12.42 -21.01
C ILE A 21 8.63 13.95 -21.14
N HIS A 22 8.42 14.48 -22.34
CA HIS A 22 8.51 15.92 -22.62
C HIS A 22 7.14 16.61 -22.79
N THR A 23 6.10 16.10 -22.11
CA THR A 23 4.74 16.68 -22.22
C THR A 23 4.52 17.90 -21.33
N ALA A 24 5.31 18.03 -20.27
CA ALA A 24 5.29 19.15 -19.33
C ALA A 24 6.70 19.35 -18.75
N PRO A 25 7.12 20.58 -18.40
CA PRO A 25 8.45 20.87 -17.85
C PRO A 25 8.53 20.47 -16.36
N LEU A 26 8.18 19.23 -16.04
CA LEU A 26 8.14 18.66 -14.69
C LEU A 26 8.93 17.36 -14.67
N ILE A 27 9.55 17.09 -13.52
CA ILE A 27 10.17 15.80 -13.19
C ILE A 27 9.61 15.31 -11.86
N SER A 28 9.22 14.06 -11.81
CA SER A 28 8.91 13.35 -10.58
C SER A 28 10.01 12.33 -10.29
N PHE A 29 10.68 12.55 -9.18
CA PHE A 29 11.72 11.68 -8.63
C PHE A 29 11.14 10.90 -7.46
N TRP A 30 11.38 9.59 -7.42
CA TRP A 30 10.95 8.67 -6.39
C TRP A 30 12.12 7.85 -5.89
N LEU A 31 12.30 7.81 -4.58
CA LEU A 31 13.25 6.93 -3.92
C LEU A 31 12.48 5.91 -3.08
N TRP A 32 12.60 4.65 -3.46
CA TRP A 32 11.95 3.52 -2.82
C TRP A 32 12.95 2.70 -2.03
N TYR A 33 12.60 2.36 -0.81
CA TYR A 33 13.33 1.39 0.00
C TYR A 33 12.50 0.13 0.16
N ARG A 34 13.14 -1.03 -0.06
CA ARG A 34 12.51 -2.33 0.16
C ARG A 34 12.50 -2.65 1.66
N VAL A 35 11.76 -1.90 2.43
CA VAL A 35 11.55 -2.03 3.87
C VAL A 35 10.24 -1.40 4.25
N GLY A 36 9.44 -2.12 5.04
CA GLY A 36 8.15 -1.68 5.56
C GLY A 36 7.81 -2.45 6.83
N SER A 37 6.55 -2.43 7.25
CA SER A 37 6.15 -3.12 8.48
C SER A 37 6.38 -4.64 8.44
N ARG A 38 6.50 -5.23 7.26
CA ARG A 38 6.89 -6.63 7.05
C ARG A 38 8.25 -6.99 7.64
N ASP A 39 9.18 -6.05 7.66
CA ASP A 39 10.57 -6.24 8.09
C ASP A 39 10.76 -5.95 9.59
N GLU A 40 9.67 -5.65 10.29
CA GLU A 40 9.67 -5.33 11.72
C GLU A 40 9.64 -6.59 12.59
N VAL A 41 10.12 -6.46 13.81
CA VAL A 41 10.14 -7.53 14.79
C VAL A 41 9.23 -7.19 15.97
N PRO A 42 8.64 -8.18 16.66
CA PRO A 42 7.87 -7.94 17.88
C PRO A 42 8.65 -7.10 18.89
N GLY A 43 7.98 -6.13 19.50
CA GLY A 43 8.57 -5.16 20.41
C GLY A 43 9.13 -3.90 19.73
N LYS A 44 9.05 -3.83 18.37
CA LYS A 44 9.52 -2.68 17.56
C LYS A 44 8.60 -2.43 16.36
N THR A 45 7.31 -2.72 16.52
CA THR A 45 6.32 -2.44 15.48
C THR A 45 6.14 -0.93 15.29
N GLY A 46 5.98 -0.48 14.05
CA GLY A 46 5.93 0.94 13.71
C GLY A 46 7.29 1.61 13.51
N VAL A 47 8.41 0.88 13.65
CA VAL A 47 9.75 1.45 13.48
C VAL A 47 9.95 2.01 12.07
N SER A 48 9.43 1.36 11.02
CA SER A 48 9.57 1.80 9.63
C SER A 48 8.86 3.13 9.40
N HIS A 49 7.64 3.27 9.91
CA HIS A 49 6.85 4.49 9.82
C HIS A 49 7.50 5.64 10.63
N TRP A 50 7.96 5.36 11.85
CA TRP A 50 8.62 6.39 12.64
C TRP A 50 9.97 6.82 12.04
N VAL A 51 10.72 5.91 11.42
CA VAL A 51 11.92 6.28 10.64
C VAL A 51 11.56 7.16 9.46
N GLU A 52 10.43 6.93 8.79
CA GLU A 52 9.91 7.83 7.75
C GLU A 52 9.75 9.25 8.29
N HIS A 53 9.08 9.46 9.45
CA HIS A 53 8.94 10.75 10.11
C HIS A 53 10.30 11.39 10.41
N MET A 54 11.26 10.59 10.90
CA MET A 54 12.59 11.11 11.22
C MET A 54 13.38 11.59 10.00
N GLN A 55 13.05 11.11 8.78
CA GLN A 55 13.67 11.61 7.56
C GLN A 55 13.31 13.08 7.26
N PHE A 56 12.26 13.61 7.87
CA PHE A 56 11.88 15.02 7.76
C PHE A 56 12.54 15.91 8.83
N LYS A 57 13.29 15.31 9.78
CA LYS A 57 13.98 16.04 10.87
C LYS A 57 15.39 16.52 10.51
N GLY A 58 15.78 16.37 9.25
CA GLY A 58 16.94 17.01 8.66
C GLY A 58 18.25 16.23 8.74
N THR A 59 19.19 16.82 8.04
CA THR A 59 20.60 16.40 7.96
C THR A 59 21.49 17.61 8.25
N PRO A 60 22.82 17.44 8.40
CA PRO A 60 23.73 18.58 8.52
C PRO A 60 23.68 19.53 7.31
N GLN A 61 23.41 19.00 6.10
CA GLN A 61 23.32 19.81 4.88
C GLN A 61 21.93 20.44 4.68
N PHE A 62 20.89 19.76 5.10
CA PHE A 62 19.49 20.19 4.98
C PHE A 62 18.80 20.16 6.35
N PRO A 63 18.93 21.25 7.17
CA PRO A 63 18.25 21.32 8.45
C PRO A 63 16.73 21.27 8.32
N ALA A 64 16.03 20.65 9.29
CA ALA A 64 14.59 20.42 9.26
C ALA A 64 13.73 21.66 8.92
N ASN A 65 14.06 22.79 9.52
CA ASN A 65 13.33 24.05 9.31
C ASN A 65 13.47 24.68 7.92
N VAL A 66 14.34 24.11 7.07
CA VAL A 66 14.65 24.60 5.73
C VAL A 66 14.08 23.68 4.66
N LEU A 67 13.95 22.38 4.94
CA LEU A 67 13.56 21.34 3.97
C LEU A 67 12.27 21.67 3.23
N ASP A 68 11.15 21.73 3.96
CA ASP A 68 9.83 21.98 3.37
C ASP A 68 9.78 23.32 2.62
N LYS A 69 10.36 24.37 3.23
CA LYS A 69 10.43 25.69 2.60
C LYS A 69 11.27 25.70 1.33
N SER A 70 12.33 24.90 1.26
CA SER A 70 13.20 24.82 0.09
C SER A 70 12.48 24.20 -1.10
N ILE A 71 11.78 23.08 -0.89
CA ILE A 71 11.01 22.42 -1.94
C ILE A 71 9.83 23.28 -2.39
N SER A 72 9.04 23.78 -1.44
CA SER A 72 7.84 24.59 -1.74
C SER A 72 8.19 25.90 -2.45
N ARG A 73 9.28 26.59 -2.07
CA ARG A 73 9.75 27.82 -2.73
C ARG A 73 10.12 27.62 -4.19
N GLU A 74 10.68 26.48 -4.53
CA GLU A 74 11.04 26.13 -5.92
C GLU A 74 9.85 25.53 -6.70
N GLY A 75 8.62 25.55 -6.14
CA GLY A 75 7.40 25.08 -6.79
C GLY A 75 7.24 23.57 -6.77
N GLY A 76 7.96 22.89 -5.90
CA GLY A 76 7.89 21.44 -5.74
C GLY A 76 6.78 20.99 -4.79
N VAL A 77 6.32 19.77 -4.98
CA VAL A 77 5.52 18.98 -4.04
C VAL A 77 6.33 17.77 -3.64
N TRP A 78 6.29 17.41 -2.36
CA TRP A 78 6.98 16.25 -1.83
C TRP A 78 6.15 15.55 -0.76
N ASN A 79 6.37 14.26 -0.58
CA ASN A 79 5.77 13.47 0.49
C ASN A 79 6.53 12.16 0.67
N ALA A 80 6.11 11.37 1.68
CA ALA A 80 6.60 10.03 1.92
C ALA A 80 5.44 9.12 2.30
N PHE A 81 5.65 7.82 2.18
CA PHE A 81 4.69 6.79 2.58
C PHE A 81 5.44 5.55 3.03
N THR A 82 4.99 4.97 4.14
CA THR A 82 5.38 3.64 4.58
C THR A 82 4.21 2.67 4.42
N PHE A 83 4.51 1.50 3.89
CA PHE A 83 3.52 0.45 3.69
C PHE A 83 4.01 -0.90 4.25
N LEU A 84 3.34 -1.99 3.87
CA LEU A 84 3.71 -3.33 4.34
C LEU A 84 5.14 -3.71 3.92
N ASP A 85 5.48 -3.52 2.64
CA ASP A 85 6.68 -4.06 2.00
C ASP A 85 7.71 -3.00 1.62
N TRP A 86 7.37 -1.72 1.74
CA TRP A 86 8.19 -0.63 1.25
C TRP A 86 7.96 0.68 2.00
N THR A 87 8.97 1.55 1.92
CA THR A 87 8.90 2.97 2.28
C THR A 87 9.39 3.79 1.10
N THR A 88 8.74 4.89 0.78
CA THR A 88 9.10 5.73 -0.37
C THR A 88 9.04 7.20 -0.04
N TYR A 89 9.89 7.96 -0.71
CA TYR A 89 9.95 9.42 -0.68
C TYR A 89 9.86 9.91 -2.12
N PHE A 90 9.18 11.02 -2.36
CA PHE A 90 9.11 11.57 -3.69
C PHE A 90 9.08 13.09 -3.72
N GLU A 91 9.63 13.65 -4.76
CA GLU A 91 9.53 15.04 -5.17
C GLU A 91 9.03 15.15 -6.60
N THR A 92 8.02 15.99 -6.82
CA THR A 92 7.65 16.43 -8.17
C THR A 92 7.92 17.92 -8.27
N MET A 93 8.82 18.30 -9.17
CA MET A 93 9.36 19.64 -9.26
C MET A 93 9.43 20.13 -10.71
N PRO A 94 9.54 21.47 -10.95
CA PRO A 94 10.00 21.99 -12.22
C PRO A 94 11.31 21.33 -12.65
N ALA A 95 11.44 21.01 -13.94
CA ALA A 95 12.57 20.23 -14.47
C ALA A 95 13.94 20.87 -14.17
N ASP A 96 14.01 22.21 -14.19
CA ASP A 96 15.23 22.98 -13.89
C ASP A 96 15.56 23.03 -12.38
N LYS A 97 14.70 22.50 -11.50
CA LYS A 97 14.85 22.51 -10.04
C LYS A 97 15.04 21.13 -9.41
N ILE A 98 14.90 20.07 -10.16
CA ILE A 98 14.92 18.69 -9.64
C ILE A 98 16.24 18.32 -8.93
N ASP A 99 17.35 18.97 -9.26
CA ASP A 99 18.64 18.74 -8.60
C ASP A 99 18.58 18.92 -7.07
N LEU A 100 17.69 19.79 -6.60
CA LEU A 100 17.45 19.95 -5.16
C LEU A 100 16.94 18.64 -4.53
N GLY A 101 15.92 18.01 -5.13
CA GLY A 101 15.38 16.72 -4.66
C GLY A 101 16.43 15.60 -4.74
N LEU A 102 17.16 15.50 -5.87
CA LEU A 102 18.22 14.49 -6.03
C LEU A 102 19.28 14.57 -4.92
N ARG A 103 19.75 15.79 -4.60
CA ARG A 103 20.74 16.00 -3.52
C ARG A 103 20.18 15.75 -2.15
N LEU A 104 18.93 16.16 -1.90
CA LEU A 104 18.25 15.93 -0.64
C LEU A 104 18.16 14.44 -0.34
N GLU A 105 17.68 13.65 -1.28
CA GLU A 105 17.48 12.22 -1.09
C GLU A 105 18.81 11.46 -0.94
N ALA A 106 19.85 11.84 -1.71
CA ALA A 106 21.16 11.26 -1.56
C ALA A 106 21.76 11.55 -0.15
N ASP A 107 21.53 12.76 0.36
CA ASP A 107 22.00 13.15 1.69
C ASP A 107 21.21 12.45 2.81
N ARG A 108 19.85 12.40 2.70
CA ARG A 108 19.01 11.69 3.68
C ARG A 108 19.29 10.20 3.77
N MET A 109 19.71 9.56 2.69
CA MET A 109 20.08 8.13 2.69
C MET A 109 21.23 7.84 3.67
N VAL A 110 22.11 8.81 3.94
CA VAL A 110 23.34 8.59 4.69
C VAL A 110 23.41 9.39 6.00
N ASN A 111 22.92 10.64 5.98
CA ASN A 111 23.23 11.67 6.97
C ASN A 111 22.06 12.13 7.82
N SER A 112 20.92 11.42 7.83
CA SER A 112 19.81 11.76 8.74
C SER A 112 20.23 11.68 10.19
N ILE A 113 19.88 12.72 10.99
CA ILE A 113 20.54 12.98 12.28
C ILE A 113 19.94 12.13 13.42
N PHE A 114 18.65 11.91 13.48
CA PHE A 114 17.97 11.26 14.62
C PHE A 114 18.36 11.89 15.96
N ASP A 115 18.21 13.21 16.05
CA ASP A 115 18.47 13.93 17.29
C ASP A 115 17.58 13.40 18.42
N PRO A 116 18.10 13.16 19.65
CA PRO A 116 17.31 12.61 20.75
C PRO A 116 16.10 13.48 21.15
N GLU A 117 16.21 14.81 21.08
CA GLU A 117 15.10 15.72 21.41
C GLU A 117 14.03 15.67 20.31
N GLU A 118 14.43 15.63 19.04
CA GLU A 118 13.52 15.45 17.91
C GLU A 118 12.82 14.08 17.96
N VAL A 119 13.55 12.99 18.30
CA VAL A 119 12.94 11.67 18.48
C VAL A 119 11.90 11.69 19.61
N ALA A 120 12.20 12.35 20.73
CA ALA A 120 11.25 12.47 21.85
C ALA A 120 10.01 13.30 21.47
N SER A 121 10.21 14.37 20.74
CA SER A 121 9.11 15.21 20.21
C SER A 121 8.25 14.40 19.23
N GLU A 122 8.88 13.72 18.27
CA GLU A 122 8.17 12.98 17.23
C GLU A 122 7.44 11.75 17.77
N ARG A 123 7.91 11.14 18.87
CA ARG A 123 7.15 10.11 19.61
C ARG A 123 5.73 10.60 19.91
N THR A 124 5.60 11.84 20.42
CA THR A 124 4.30 12.40 20.74
C THR A 124 3.43 12.56 19.50
N VAL A 125 4.02 12.92 18.36
CA VAL A 125 3.30 13.06 17.09
C VAL A 125 2.80 11.69 16.61
N VAL A 126 3.67 10.66 16.55
CA VAL A 126 3.31 9.31 16.11
C VAL A 126 2.26 8.67 17.05
N ILE A 127 2.40 8.87 18.37
CA ILE A 127 1.39 8.39 19.33
C ILE A 127 0.05 9.11 19.12
N SER A 128 0.06 10.42 18.90
CA SER A 128 -1.18 11.17 18.65
C SER A 128 -1.85 10.76 17.34
N GLU A 129 -1.06 10.42 16.31
CA GLU A 129 -1.57 9.86 15.07
C GLU A 129 -2.21 8.49 15.31
N ARG A 130 -1.54 7.62 16.09
CA ARG A 130 -2.08 6.32 16.48
C ARG A 130 -3.42 6.48 17.24
N GLU A 131 -3.47 7.37 18.24
CA GLU A 131 -4.68 7.68 19.01
C GLU A 131 -5.79 8.24 18.10
N GLY A 132 -5.42 9.09 17.13
CA GLY A 132 -6.34 9.61 16.12
C GLY A 132 -6.96 8.50 15.28
N ASN A 133 -6.14 7.56 14.82
CA ASN A 133 -6.60 6.39 14.07
C ASN A 133 -7.52 5.48 14.92
N GLU A 134 -7.26 5.33 16.22
CA GLU A 134 -8.10 4.55 17.13
C GLU A 134 -9.50 5.15 17.37
N ASN A 135 -9.74 6.39 16.98
CA ASN A 135 -11.09 6.98 16.99
C ASN A 135 -11.95 6.51 15.80
N ASP A 136 -11.34 5.91 14.76
CA ASP A 136 -12.07 5.33 13.63
C ASP A 136 -12.48 3.88 13.94
N PRO A 137 -13.78 3.57 14.01
CA PRO A 137 -14.28 2.20 14.16
C PRO A 137 -13.70 1.21 13.15
N MET A 138 -13.51 1.66 11.91
CA MET A 138 -12.95 0.82 10.84
C MET A 138 -11.48 0.51 11.05
N PHE A 139 -10.71 1.43 11.61
CA PHE A 139 -9.32 1.16 11.97
C PHE A 139 -9.24 0.05 13.02
N LYS A 140 -10.01 0.15 14.13
CA LYS A 140 -10.05 -0.86 15.19
C LYS A 140 -10.48 -2.24 14.66
N LEU A 141 -11.52 -2.25 13.85
CA LEU A 141 -12.00 -3.50 13.24
C LEU A 141 -10.94 -4.12 12.33
N SER A 142 -10.35 -3.33 11.45
CA SER A 142 -9.36 -3.83 10.49
C SER A 142 -8.04 -4.24 11.16
N GLU A 143 -7.68 -3.63 12.28
CA GLU A 143 -6.54 -4.05 13.10
C GLU A 143 -6.78 -5.41 13.74
N ALA A 144 -7.93 -5.59 14.38
CA ALA A 144 -8.31 -6.85 15.01
C ALA A 144 -8.40 -8.00 13.98
N VAL A 145 -8.98 -7.72 12.79
CA VAL A 145 -9.07 -8.69 11.70
C VAL A 145 -7.68 -9.06 11.17
N GLN A 146 -6.81 -8.07 10.98
CA GLN A 146 -5.45 -8.28 10.49
C GLN A 146 -4.63 -9.11 11.48
N ALA A 147 -4.67 -8.78 12.76
CA ALA A 147 -3.99 -9.53 13.82
C ALA A 147 -4.51 -10.99 13.92
N ALA A 148 -5.81 -11.20 13.72
CA ALA A 148 -6.40 -12.54 13.69
C ALA A 148 -6.04 -13.34 12.43
N ALA A 149 -5.81 -12.67 11.32
CA ALA A 149 -5.44 -13.28 10.05
C ALA A 149 -4.01 -13.80 10.01
N PHE A 150 -3.10 -13.14 10.73
CA PHE A 150 -1.68 -13.46 10.73
C PHE A 150 -1.20 -13.76 12.14
N ARG A 151 -0.75 -14.99 12.39
CA ARG A 151 -0.26 -15.43 13.70
C ARG A 151 1.26 -15.46 13.77
N VAL A 152 1.90 -15.61 12.63
CA VAL A 152 3.34 -15.84 12.51
C VAL A 152 3.98 -14.79 11.61
N HIS A 153 3.33 -14.41 10.52
CA HIS A 153 3.84 -13.44 9.56
C HIS A 153 3.75 -12.02 10.13
N SER A 154 4.75 -11.18 9.85
CA SER A 154 4.80 -9.79 10.32
C SER A 154 3.71 -8.88 9.72
N TYR A 155 2.93 -9.34 8.76
CA TYR A 155 1.72 -8.64 8.34
C TYR A 155 0.61 -8.59 9.42
N HIS A 156 0.84 -9.09 10.62
CA HIS A 156 -0.16 -9.12 11.69
C HIS A 156 -0.45 -7.75 12.32
N HIS A 157 0.45 -6.79 12.25
CA HIS A 157 0.29 -5.46 12.85
C HIS A 157 0.09 -4.35 11.81
N LYS A 158 -0.44 -3.23 12.26
CA LYS A 158 -0.57 -2.02 11.43
C LYS A 158 0.78 -1.36 11.20
N VAL A 159 0.93 -0.66 10.07
CA VAL A 159 2.15 0.07 9.71
C VAL A 159 2.53 1.10 10.77
N ILE A 160 1.55 1.73 11.41
CA ILE A 160 1.79 2.70 12.49
C ILE A 160 2.38 2.05 13.75
N GLY A 161 2.26 0.72 13.91
CA GLY A 161 2.77 -0.02 15.06
C GLY A 161 1.85 -0.07 16.27
N ASP A 162 2.20 -0.89 17.24
CA ASP A 162 1.48 -1.07 18.48
C ASP A 162 1.82 0.03 19.48
N MET A 163 0.84 0.51 20.24
CA MET A 163 1.02 1.59 21.21
C MET A 163 2.15 1.31 22.21
N ALA A 164 2.22 0.07 22.73
CA ALA A 164 3.26 -0.33 23.69
C ALA A 164 4.67 -0.25 23.10
N ASP A 165 4.83 -0.61 21.82
CA ASP A 165 6.10 -0.54 21.11
C ASP A 165 6.50 0.92 20.87
N LEU A 166 5.57 1.76 20.42
CA LEU A 166 5.81 3.20 20.22
C LEU A 166 6.24 3.91 21.50
N GLN A 167 5.66 3.55 22.65
CA GLN A 167 6.01 4.11 23.95
C GLN A 167 7.43 3.71 24.41
N ASN A 168 7.88 2.50 24.06
CA ASN A 168 9.13 1.93 24.57
C ASN A 168 10.30 1.97 23.58
N MET A 169 10.05 2.20 22.28
CA MET A 169 11.08 2.20 21.25
C MET A 169 12.11 3.32 21.49
N SER A 170 13.38 2.99 21.44
CA SER A 170 14.47 3.94 21.68
C SER A 170 14.93 4.62 20.39
N ARG A 171 15.65 5.73 20.53
CA ARG A 171 16.36 6.39 19.42
C ARG A 171 17.32 5.43 18.71
N ASP A 172 17.98 4.56 19.45
CA ASP A 172 18.97 3.63 18.90
C ASP A 172 18.29 2.51 18.09
N ASP A 173 17.05 2.12 18.44
CA ASP A 173 16.24 1.20 17.62
C ASP A 173 15.91 1.81 16.25
N LEU A 174 15.45 3.07 16.24
CA LEU A 174 15.16 3.80 15.01
C LEU A 174 16.41 3.95 14.14
N PHE A 175 17.53 4.35 14.76
CA PHE A 175 18.78 4.56 14.04
C PHE A 175 19.38 3.25 13.51
N ALA A 176 19.26 2.15 14.26
CA ALA A 176 19.68 0.83 13.81
C ALA A 176 18.85 0.36 12.61
N HIS A 177 17.54 0.59 12.63
CA HIS A 177 16.66 0.30 11.50
C HIS A 177 17.04 1.12 10.25
N TYR A 178 17.19 2.43 10.40
CA TYR A 178 17.67 3.31 9.34
C TYR A 178 18.99 2.83 8.75
N LYS A 179 20.00 2.59 9.58
CA LYS A 179 21.33 2.13 9.09
C LYS A 179 21.31 0.75 8.43
N SER A 180 20.37 -0.10 8.79
CA SER A 180 20.23 -1.43 8.20
C SER A 180 19.60 -1.41 6.82
N TYR A 181 18.57 -0.59 6.62
CA TYR A 181 17.70 -0.68 5.44
C TYR A 181 17.82 0.48 4.47
N TYR A 182 18.28 1.67 4.90
CA TYR A 182 18.42 2.85 4.05
C TYR A 182 19.80 2.85 3.38
N ALA A 183 19.93 2.01 2.35
CA ALA A 183 21.17 1.82 1.63
C ALA A 183 20.91 1.56 0.15
N PRO A 184 21.88 1.87 -0.75
CA PRO A 184 21.72 1.74 -2.19
C PRO A 184 21.27 0.37 -2.66
N ASN A 185 21.83 -0.72 -2.11
CA ASN A 185 21.48 -2.09 -2.48
C ASN A 185 20.10 -2.55 -1.99
N ASN A 186 19.41 -1.72 -1.21
CA ASN A 186 18.02 -1.91 -0.78
C ASN A 186 17.07 -0.89 -1.41
N ALA A 187 17.56 -0.06 -2.31
CA ALA A 187 16.81 1.07 -2.85
C ALA A 187 16.61 0.97 -4.36
N VAL A 188 15.54 1.65 -4.82
CA VAL A 188 15.24 1.88 -6.23
C VAL A 188 14.95 3.35 -6.42
N ILE A 189 15.64 3.97 -7.38
CA ILE A 189 15.31 5.29 -7.90
C ILE A 189 14.44 5.12 -9.14
N ALA A 190 13.32 5.83 -9.18
CA ALA A 190 12.45 5.92 -10.33
C ALA A 190 12.21 7.39 -10.68
N VAL A 191 12.53 7.77 -11.92
CA VAL A 191 12.37 9.16 -12.39
C VAL A 191 11.56 9.18 -13.67
N ALA A 192 10.52 10.01 -13.68
CA ALA A 192 9.71 10.27 -14.88
C ALA A 192 9.61 11.76 -15.14
N GLY A 193 9.70 12.20 -16.39
CA GLY A 193 9.49 13.60 -16.74
C GLY A 193 10.44 14.17 -17.79
N ASP A 194 10.58 15.48 -17.77
CA ASP A 194 11.29 16.27 -18.80
C ASP A 194 12.79 16.37 -18.49
N PHE A 195 13.54 15.36 -18.91
CA PHE A 195 15.00 15.31 -18.79
C PHE A 195 15.63 14.55 -19.95
N GLU A 196 16.95 14.69 -20.13
CA GLU A 196 17.75 13.85 -20.99
C GLU A 196 18.29 12.65 -20.20
N THR A 197 17.99 11.44 -20.64
CA THR A 197 18.29 10.20 -19.91
C THR A 197 19.75 10.09 -19.47
N GLU A 198 20.71 10.34 -20.36
CA GLU A 198 22.15 10.21 -20.06
C GLU A 198 22.62 11.26 -19.03
N LYS A 199 22.08 12.47 -19.07
CA LYS A 199 22.41 13.53 -18.09
C LYS A 199 21.85 13.19 -16.72
N MET A 200 20.59 12.76 -16.66
CA MET A 200 19.94 12.36 -15.41
C MET A 200 20.68 11.18 -14.76
N LEU A 201 20.98 10.15 -15.56
CA LEU A 201 21.74 9.00 -15.08
C LEU A 201 23.12 9.39 -14.55
N GLY A 202 23.87 10.20 -15.31
CA GLY A 202 25.18 10.68 -14.87
C GLY A 202 25.12 11.48 -13.57
N ARG A 203 24.06 12.29 -13.37
CA ARG A 203 23.85 13.05 -12.13
C ARG A 203 23.52 12.15 -10.95
N ILE A 204 22.68 11.14 -11.14
CA ILE A 204 22.37 10.14 -10.11
C ILE A 204 23.65 9.34 -9.75
N GLU A 205 24.42 8.92 -10.74
CA GLU A 205 25.69 8.23 -10.50
C GLU A 205 26.66 9.10 -9.68
N GLU A 206 26.79 10.37 -9.99
CA GLU A 206 27.64 11.31 -9.26
C GLU A 206 27.25 11.40 -7.76
N LEU A 207 25.95 11.45 -7.47
CA LEU A 207 25.42 11.62 -6.11
C LEU A 207 25.47 10.34 -5.27
N TYR A 208 25.26 9.18 -5.89
CA TYR A 208 25.00 7.94 -5.15
C TYR A 208 26.15 6.91 -5.20
N ARG A 209 27.07 6.95 -6.19
CA ARG A 209 28.08 5.89 -6.41
C ARG A 209 28.98 5.61 -5.22
N ASP A 210 29.29 6.65 -4.41
CA ASP A 210 30.21 6.56 -3.27
C ASP A 210 29.47 6.21 -1.96
N ILE A 211 28.13 6.11 -1.99
CA ILE A 211 27.35 5.67 -0.85
C ILE A 211 27.53 4.15 -0.70
N PRO A 212 27.97 3.67 0.47
CA PRO A 212 28.25 2.26 0.67
C PRO A 212 26.97 1.43 0.70
N ALA A 213 27.03 0.22 0.15
CA ALA A 213 25.99 -0.78 0.30
C ALA A 213 25.89 -1.27 1.75
N SER A 214 24.69 -1.62 2.21
CA SER A 214 24.51 -2.30 3.49
C SER A 214 25.12 -3.72 3.41
N PRO A 215 25.90 -4.15 4.43
CA PRO A 215 26.58 -5.45 4.38
C PRO A 215 25.65 -6.64 4.52
N SER A 216 24.45 -6.47 5.07
CA SER A 216 23.52 -7.57 5.28
C SER A 216 22.09 -7.05 5.42
N LEU A 217 21.23 -7.50 4.51
CA LEU A 217 19.79 -7.31 4.57
C LEU A 217 19.15 -8.61 5.07
N ASN A 218 19.19 -8.81 6.38
CA ASN A 218 18.56 -10.00 6.98
C ASN A 218 17.04 -9.84 6.99
N ARG A 219 16.38 -10.42 5.99
CA ARG A 219 14.93 -10.49 5.94
C ARG A 219 14.48 -11.81 6.53
N LEU A 220 13.76 -11.72 7.65
CA LEU A 220 13.11 -12.86 8.25
C LEU A 220 11.80 -13.11 7.49
N SER A 221 11.78 -14.09 6.61
CA SER A 221 10.52 -14.59 6.07
C SER A 221 9.97 -15.68 6.99
N ARG A 222 8.78 -15.43 7.54
CA ARG A 222 8.02 -16.43 8.31
C ARG A 222 6.68 -16.61 7.61
N PRO A 223 6.56 -17.60 6.70
CA PRO A 223 5.31 -17.81 5.98
C PRO A 223 4.18 -18.11 6.96
N GLU A 224 3.04 -17.46 6.75
CA GLU A 224 1.85 -17.73 7.53
C GLU A 224 1.30 -19.10 7.16
N PRO A 225 1.04 -20.01 8.14
CA PRO A 225 0.40 -21.29 7.89
C PRO A 225 -0.97 -21.12 7.20
N GLU A 226 -1.40 -22.15 6.47
CA GLU A 226 -2.76 -22.16 5.95
C GLU A 226 -3.79 -22.11 7.09
N ALA A 227 -4.86 -21.35 6.86
CA ALA A 227 -5.95 -21.26 7.81
C ALA A 227 -6.67 -22.62 7.93
N SER A 228 -6.77 -23.14 9.14
CA SER A 228 -7.42 -24.42 9.43
C SER A 228 -8.94 -24.32 9.67
N GLY A 229 -9.52 -23.11 9.60
CA GLY A 229 -10.94 -22.86 9.81
C GLY A 229 -11.29 -21.39 9.66
N GLY A 230 -12.57 -21.10 9.45
CA GLY A 230 -13.10 -19.74 9.48
C GLY A 230 -13.01 -19.15 10.90
N LEU A 231 -12.79 -17.83 10.97
CA LEU A 231 -12.74 -17.10 12.23
C LEU A 231 -13.77 -15.98 12.22
N SER A 232 -14.47 -15.79 13.33
CA SER A 232 -15.33 -14.62 13.56
C SER A 232 -14.88 -13.90 14.81
N LEU A 233 -14.84 -12.59 14.77
CA LEU A 233 -14.53 -11.74 15.91
C LEU A 233 -15.46 -10.52 15.95
N THR A 234 -15.66 -9.99 17.14
CA THR A 234 -16.44 -8.79 17.38
C THR A 234 -15.57 -7.76 18.08
N VAL A 235 -15.64 -6.53 17.61
CA VAL A 235 -15.06 -5.35 18.26
C VAL A 235 -16.23 -4.48 18.69
N GLU A 236 -16.25 -4.06 19.92
CA GLU A 236 -17.26 -3.15 20.46
C GLU A 236 -16.66 -1.76 20.67
N GLY A 237 -17.44 -0.73 20.42
CA GLY A 237 -16.99 0.64 20.63
C GLY A 237 -18.09 1.67 20.41
N PRO A 238 -17.79 2.97 20.65
CA PRO A 238 -18.76 4.05 20.54
C PRO A 238 -19.27 4.23 19.12
N GLY A 239 -20.54 4.65 18.99
CA GLY A 239 -21.13 4.97 17.69
C GLY A 239 -22.54 4.44 17.55
N GLU A 240 -23.08 4.55 16.33
CA GLU A 240 -24.43 4.10 15.98
C GLU A 240 -24.43 3.13 14.79
N THR A 241 -23.26 2.90 14.19
CA THR A 241 -23.14 2.18 12.92
C THR A 241 -22.45 0.83 13.11
N THR A 242 -23.06 -0.23 12.60
CA THR A 242 -22.43 -1.55 12.50
C THR A 242 -21.57 -1.63 11.24
N TYR A 243 -20.31 -1.99 11.41
CA TYR A 243 -19.41 -2.28 10.29
C TYR A 243 -19.13 -3.78 10.22
N LEU A 244 -19.04 -4.27 9.00
CA LEU A 244 -18.70 -5.66 8.72
C LEU A 244 -17.50 -5.72 7.79
N GLN A 245 -16.49 -6.49 8.17
CA GLN A 245 -15.33 -6.78 7.34
C GLN A 245 -15.21 -8.28 7.12
N VAL A 246 -15.16 -8.71 5.87
CA VAL A 246 -14.95 -10.10 5.49
C VAL A 246 -13.67 -10.21 4.69
N CYS A 247 -12.73 -11.02 5.17
CA CYS A 247 -11.42 -11.16 4.57
C CYS A 247 -11.17 -12.58 4.09
N TYR A 248 -10.51 -12.68 2.95
CA TYR A 248 -10.00 -13.94 2.42
C TYR A 248 -8.50 -13.81 2.20
N ARG A 249 -7.77 -14.93 2.27
CA ARG A 249 -6.36 -14.93 1.90
C ARG A 249 -6.23 -14.65 0.40
N PHE A 250 -5.37 -13.70 0.04
CA PHE A 250 -5.08 -13.30 -1.33
C PHE A 250 -3.61 -13.63 -1.64
N PRO A 251 -3.28 -14.15 -2.82
CA PRO A 251 -1.92 -14.51 -3.15
C PRO A 251 -1.02 -13.28 -3.35
N SER A 252 0.29 -13.51 -3.39
CA SER A 252 1.27 -12.47 -3.71
C SER A 252 1.06 -11.88 -5.11
N ALA A 253 1.61 -10.71 -5.35
CA ALA A 253 1.50 -10.01 -6.65
C ALA A 253 2.10 -10.78 -7.83
N THR A 254 3.04 -11.69 -7.57
CA THR A 254 3.71 -12.51 -8.58
C THR A 254 3.04 -13.85 -8.83
N ASP A 255 2.03 -14.21 -8.04
CA ASP A 255 1.27 -15.45 -8.23
C ASP A 255 0.41 -15.36 -9.49
N PRO A 256 0.32 -16.44 -10.31
CA PRO A 256 -0.53 -16.47 -11.49
C PRO A 256 -2.01 -16.18 -11.23
N ASP A 257 -2.51 -16.48 -10.01
CA ASP A 257 -3.90 -16.26 -9.62
C ASP A 257 -4.21 -14.80 -9.25
N PHE A 258 -3.19 -13.95 -9.13
CA PHE A 258 -3.39 -12.53 -8.81
C PHE A 258 -4.32 -11.82 -9.82
N PHE A 259 -4.10 -12.03 -11.12
CA PHE A 259 -4.89 -11.37 -12.16
C PHE A 259 -6.33 -11.90 -12.27
N PRO A 260 -6.59 -13.22 -12.26
CA PRO A 260 -7.95 -13.75 -12.14
C PRO A 260 -8.70 -13.23 -10.92
N LEU A 261 -8.04 -13.13 -9.77
CA LEU A 261 -8.63 -12.58 -8.54
C LEU A 261 -8.87 -11.08 -8.62
N THR A 262 -8.02 -10.31 -9.30
CA THR A 262 -8.25 -8.87 -9.55
C THR A 262 -9.49 -8.66 -10.46
N VAL A 263 -9.69 -9.51 -11.46
CA VAL A 263 -10.90 -9.49 -12.27
C VAL A 263 -12.14 -9.89 -11.44
N LEU A 264 -12.00 -10.91 -10.59
CA LEU A 264 -13.06 -11.31 -9.66
C LEU A 264 -13.45 -10.18 -8.70
N ASP A 265 -12.47 -9.46 -8.13
CA ASP A 265 -12.72 -8.26 -7.30
C ASP A 265 -13.51 -7.22 -8.08
N THR A 266 -13.10 -6.89 -9.29
CA THR A 266 -13.83 -5.95 -10.14
C THR A 266 -15.28 -6.35 -10.39
N LEU A 267 -15.55 -7.62 -10.53
CA LEU A 267 -16.93 -8.15 -10.69
C LEU A 267 -17.75 -8.07 -9.40
N LEU A 268 -17.11 -8.37 -8.26
CA LEU A 268 -17.75 -8.40 -6.95
C LEU A 268 -18.00 -7.00 -6.41
N SER A 269 -16.97 -6.18 -6.27
CA SER A 269 -16.99 -4.91 -5.54
C SER A 269 -16.86 -3.67 -6.44
N GLY A 270 -16.50 -3.85 -7.71
CA GLY A 270 -16.16 -2.78 -8.64
C GLY A 270 -14.64 -2.64 -8.80
N ALA A 271 -14.21 -1.98 -9.87
CA ALA A 271 -12.79 -1.82 -10.13
C ALA A 271 -12.14 -0.95 -9.04
N SER A 272 -11.07 -1.46 -8.45
CA SER A 272 -10.20 -0.77 -7.49
C SER A 272 -8.86 -0.40 -8.13
N SER A 273 -8.30 0.75 -7.73
CA SER A 273 -6.97 1.16 -8.18
C SER A 273 -5.90 0.55 -7.27
N LEU A 274 -4.84 -0.01 -7.87
CA LEU A 274 -3.64 -0.38 -7.14
C LEU A 274 -2.75 0.84 -6.81
N ASN A 275 -3.02 1.97 -7.46
CA ASN A 275 -2.32 3.22 -7.21
C ASN A 275 -3.03 4.01 -6.11
N MET A 276 -2.32 4.36 -5.04
CA MET A 276 -2.84 5.15 -3.92
C MET A 276 -3.28 6.57 -4.33
N PHE A 277 -2.79 7.08 -5.46
CA PHE A 277 -3.21 8.36 -6.06
C PHE A 277 -4.31 8.18 -7.10
N GLY A 278 -4.76 6.94 -7.35
CA GLY A 278 -5.79 6.63 -8.33
C GLY A 278 -7.18 7.01 -7.84
N GLY A 279 -7.98 7.65 -8.70
CA GLY A 279 -9.40 7.86 -8.44
C GLY A 279 -10.20 6.55 -8.48
N GLY A 280 -11.38 6.54 -7.86
CA GLY A 280 -12.32 5.43 -7.96
C GLY A 280 -13.28 5.60 -9.15
N ILE A 281 -13.73 4.47 -9.72
CA ILE A 281 -14.87 4.42 -10.63
C ILE A 281 -16.09 3.98 -9.81
N SER A 282 -17.28 4.48 -10.17
CA SER A 282 -18.52 4.05 -9.53
C SER A 282 -18.67 2.52 -9.59
N ASN A 283 -18.92 1.90 -8.44
CA ASN A 283 -19.11 0.45 -8.30
C ASN A 283 -20.57 -0.02 -8.51
N LYS A 284 -21.49 0.87 -8.92
CA LYS A 284 -22.93 0.57 -9.05
C LYS A 284 -23.26 -0.59 -9.98
N THR A 285 -22.35 -0.98 -10.85
CA THR A 285 -22.53 -2.13 -11.75
C THR A 285 -21.98 -3.43 -11.19
N SER A 286 -21.35 -3.41 -10.02
CA SER A 286 -20.81 -4.59 -9.37
C SER A 286 -21.91 -5.50 -8.78
N ARG A 287 -21.59 -6.76 -8.57
CA ARG A 287 -22.54 -7.74 -8.07
C ARG A 287 -22.96 -7.46 -6.64
N LEU A 288 -21.99 -7.14 -5.78
CA LEU A 288 -22.26 -6.85 -4.37
C LEU A 288 -23.02 -5.53 -4.18
N TYR A 289 -22.76 -4.51 -5.01
CA TYR A 289 -23.59 -3.29 -4.95
C TYR A 289 -25.06 -3.61 -5.20
N ARG A 290 -25.36 -4.42 -6.23
CA ARG A 290 -26.75 -4.82 -6.56
C ARG A 290 -27.37 -5.75 -5.52
N ALA A 291 -26.56 -6.65 -4.93
CA ALA A 291 -27.05 -7.61 -3.96
C ALA A 291 -27.24 -7.03 -2.56
N LEU A 292 -26.44 -6.03 -2.19
CA LEU A 292 -26.38 -5.48 -0.84
C LEU A 292 -26.92 -4.05 -0.77
N VAL A 293 -26.41 -3.13 -1.60
CA VAL A 293 -26.75 -1.71 -1.51
C VAL A 293 -28.13 -1.43 -2.13
N GLU A 294 -28.42 -1.93 -3.34
CA GLU A 294 -29.74 -1.77 -3.97
C GLU A 294 -30.85 -2.51 -3.21
N LYS A 295 -30.52 -3.47 -2.35
CA LYS A 295 -31.44 -4.19 -1.48
C LYS A 295 -31.56 -3.60 -0.08
N GLU A 296 -30.90 -2.46 0.16
CA GLU A 296 -30.92 -1.77 1.45
C GLU A 296 -30.46 -2.66 2.62
N LEU A 297 -29.54 -3.60 2.34
CA LEU A 297 -28.85 -4.40 3.37
C LEU A 297 -27.65 -3.65 3.91
N THR A 298 -26.97 -2.88 3.03
CA THR A 298 -25.83 -2.05 3.39
C THR A 298 -25.94 -0.66 2.81
N ILE A 299 -25.31 0.31 3.44
CA ILE A 299 -25.15 1.69 2.91
C ILE A 299 -24.07 1.70 1.84
N SER A 300 -23.00 0.93 2.05
CA SER A 300 -21.89 0.80 1.10
C SER A 300 -21.25 -0.57 1.17
N VAL A 301 -20.57 -0.95 0.08
CA VAL A 301 -19.71 -2.12 -0.01
C VAL A 301 -18.46 -1.74 -0.81
N HIS A 302 -17.30 -2.08 -0.28
CA HIS A 302 -16.01 -1.86 -0.91
C HIS A 302 -15.18 -3.13 -0.80
N GLY A 303 -14.53 -3.52 -1.88
CA GLY A 303 -13.54 -4.59 -1.90
C GLY A 303 -12.19 -4.05 -2.34
N GLY A 304 -11.14 -4.79 -2.01
CA GLY A 304 -9.82 -4.44 -2.47
C GLY A 304 -8.76 -5.45 -2.08
N ALA A 305 -7.83 -5.61 -2.99
CA ALA A 305 -6.60 -6.36 -2.80
C ALA A 305 -5.41 -5.43 -2.97
N GLN A 306 -4.26 -5.86 -2.44
CA GLN A 306 -3.00 -5.14 -2.56
C GLN A 306 -1.97 -6.03 -3.25
N ALA A 307 -1.09 -5.41 -4.03
CA ALA A 307 0.07 -6.09 -4.58
C ALA A 307 1.16 -6.15 -3.50
N THR A 308 1.41 -7.34 -2.97
CA THR A 308 2.35 -7.58 -1.86
C THR A 308 3.36 -8.67 -2.23
N ILE A 309 4.50 -8.68 -1.52
CA ILE A 309 5.56 -9.70 -1.70
C ILE A 309 5.07 -11.08 -1.24
N ASP A 310 4.43 -11.15 -0.09
CA ASP A 310 3.85 -12.39 0.46
C ASP A 310 2.32 -12.36 0.37
N PRO A 311 1.64 -13.51 0.47
CA PRO A 311 0.19 -13.55 0.49
C PRO A 311 -0.41 -12.68 1.61
N TYR A 312 -1.35 -11.80 1.23
CA TYR A 312 -2.01 -10.87 2.16
C TYR A 312 -3.52 -11.12 2.22
N LEU A 313 -4.32 -10.08 2.38
CA LEU A 313 -5.77 -10.16 2.50
C LEU A 313 -6.47 -9.49 1.31
N TYR A 314 -7.51 -10.14 0.83
CA TYR A 314 -8.60 -9.49 0.13
C TYR A 314 -9.65 -9.08 1.16
N ASN A 315 -9.97 -7.80 1.18
CA ASN A 315 -10.89 -7.23 2.15
C ASN A 315 -12.21 -6.85 1.46
N LEU A 316 -13.32 -7.23 2.06
CA LEU A 316 -14.64 -6.71 1.77
C LEU A 316 -15.13 -5.96 3.01
N THR A 317 -15.35 -4.66 2.87
CA THR A 317 -15.83 -3.78 3.94
C THR A 317 -17.24 -3.30 3.62
N MET A 318 -18.14 -3.40 4.57
CA MET A 318 -19.55 -3.06 4.43
C MET A 318 -20.01 -2.23 5.62
N ILE A 319 -20.80 -1.20 5.33
CA ILE A 319 -21.54 -0.44 6.34
C ILE A 319 -22.96 -1.01 6.35
N VAL A 320 -23.33 -1.68 7.43
CA VAL A 320 -24.65 -2.31 7.56
C VAL A 320 -25.72 -1.24 7.70
N HIS A 321 -26.85 -1.42 7.01
CA HIS A 321 -27.98 -0.50 7.16
C HIS A 321 -28.57 -0.59 8.57
N THR A 322 -28.97 0.53 9.15
CA THR A 322 -29.39 0.63 10.56
C THR A 322 -30.54 -0.31 10.96
N GLU A 323 -31.40 -0.63 10.00
CA GLU A 323 -32.55 -1.53 10.18
C GLU A 323 -32.25 -3.00 9.87
N ARG A 324 -30.98 -3.34 9.59
CA ARG A 324 -30.55 -4.67 9.16
C ARG A 324 -29.55 -5.28 10.13
N LYS A 325 -29.43 -6.60 10.07
CA LYS A 325 -28.48 -7.37 10.87
C LYS A 325 -27.30 -7.81 10.01
N ALA A 326 -26.12 -7.93 10.63
CA ALA A 326 -24.91 -8.40 9.97
C ALA A 326 -25.07 -9.79 9.34
N GLU A 327 -25.87 -10.68 9.95
CA GLU A 327 -26.16 -12.01 9.45
C GLU A 327 -26.93 -12.00 8.12
N GLU A 328 -27.84 -11.03 7.92
CA GLU A 328 -28.58 -10.87 6.66
C GLU A 328 -27.63 -10.46 5.53
N VAL A 329 -26.68 -9.56 5.85
CA VAL A 329 -25.65 -9.11 4.91
C VAL A 329 -24.71 -10.26 4.53
N LEU A 330 -24.25 -11.05 5.52
CA LEU A 330 -23.42 -12.22 5.29
C LEU A 330 -24.11 -13.27 4.44
N ALA A 331 -25.40 -13.56 4.70
CA ALA A 331 -26.17 -14.52 3.90
C ALA A 331 -26.29 -14.07 2.43
N ALA A 332 -26.51 -12.78 2.20
CA ALA A 332 -26.58 -12.22 0.85
C ALA A 332 -25.21 -12.20 0.14
N LEU A 333 -24.15 -11.92 0.86
CA LEU A 333 -22.78 -12.03 0.37
C LEU A 333 -22.44 -13.47 -0.05
N ASP A 334 -22.74 -14.45 0.82
CA ASP A 334 -22.50 -15.87 0.58
C ASP A 334 -23.22 -16.35 -0.68
N LEU A 335 -24.47 -15.94 -0.85
CA LEU A 335 -25.26 -16.28 -2.04
C LEU A 335 -24.60 -15.76 -3.34
N GLU A 336 -24.05 -14.54 -3.35
CA GLU A 336 -23.35 -14.00 -4.53
C GLU A 336 -22.02 -14.71 -4.80
N ILE A 337 -21.28 -15.08 -3.76
CA ILE A 337 -20.06 -15.90 -3.89
C ILE A 337 -20.41 -17.27 -4.46
N GLU A 338 -21.43 -17.95 -3.93
CA GLU A 338 -21.90 -19.24 -4.43
C GLU A 338 -22.33 -19.17 -5.91
N ARG A 339 -22.97 -18.07 -6.33
CA ARG A 339 -23.34 -17.87 -7.74
C ARG A 339 -22.11 -17.82 -8.64
N ILE A 340 -21.05 -17.12 -8.24
CA ILE A 340 -19.80 -17.08 -9.02
C ILE A 340 -19.10 -18.44 -9.05
N GLN A 341 -19.14 -19.18 -7.95
CA GLN A 341 -18.54 -20.50 -7.85
C GLN A 341 -19.26 -21.56 -8.70
N ASN A 342 -20.58 -21.47 -8.81
CA ASN A 342 -21.43 -22.50 -9.41
C ASN A 342 -22.00 -22.14 -10.78
N GLN A 343 -21.99 -20.87 -11.16
CA GLN A 343 -22.51 -20.40 -12.45
C GLN A 343 -21.41 -19.77 -13.28
N LYS A 344 -21.33 -20.12 -14.53
CA LYS A 344 -20.35 -19.57 -15.46
C LYS A 344 -20.60 -18.08 -15.67
N ILE A 345 -19.55 -17.28 -15.45
CA ILE A 345 -19.57 -15.86 -15.73
C ILE A 345 -19.58 -15.63 -17.24
N SER A 346 -20.36 -14.69 -17.71
CA SER A 346 -20.42 -14.39 -19.14
C SER A 346 -19.14 -13.65 -19.59
N THR A 347 -18.71 -13.91 -20.83
CA THR A 347 -17.60 -13.17 -21.45
C THR A 347 -17.86 -11.66 -21.48
N GLN A 348 -19.13 -11.25 -21.51
CA GLN A 348 -19.54 -9.85 -21.49
C GLN A 348 -19.22 -9.17 -20.15
N GLU A 349 -19.40 -9.90 -19.02
CA GLU A 349 -19.05 -9.40 -17.68
C GLU A 349 -17.53 -9.26 -17.53
N ILE A 350 -16.74 -10.25 -17.98
CA ILE A 350 -15.28 -10.16 -17.98
C ILE A 350 -14.81 -8.97 -18.83
N THR A 351 -15.34 -8.82 -20.05
CA THR A 351 -14.96 -7.69 -20.93
C THR A 351 -15.25 -6.35 -20.26
N ARG A 352 -16.37 -6.22 -19.56
CA ARG A 352 -16.71 -5.00 -18.81
C ARG A 352 -15.73 -4.76 -17.66
N ALA A 353 -15.39 -5.78 -16.87
CA ALA A 353 -14.46 -5.69 -15.76
C ALA A 353 -13.07 -5.24 -16.24
N VAL A 354 -12.54 -5.88 -17.29
CA VAL A 354 -11.27 -5.51 -17.92
C VAL A 354 -11.31 -4.07 -18.46
N LYS A 355 -12.42 -3.64 -19.08
CA LYS A 355 -12.58 -2.26 -19.56
C LYS A 355 -12.52 -1.24 -18.41
N GLN A 356 -13.13 -1.55 -17.27
CA GLN A 356 -13.09 -0.69 -16.09
C GLN A 356 -11.68 -0.62 -15.49
N ALA A 357 -10.99 -1.77 -15.37
CA ALA A 357 -9.59 -1.81 -14.91
C ALA A 357 -8.67 -1.01 -15.84
N ARG A 358 -8.84 -1.12 -17.16
CA ARG A 358 -8.12 -0.30 -18.14
C ARG A 358 -8.34 1.19 -17.98
N ALA A 359 -9.57 1.60 -17.70
CA ALA A 359 -9.89 3.01 -17.49
C ALA A 359 -9.20 3.55 -16.22
N LEU A 360 -9.25 2.80 -15.11
CA LEU A 360 -8.55 3.18 -13.88
C LEU A 360 -7.03 3.24 -14.07
N PHE A 361 -6.47 2.27 -14.76
CA PHE A 361 -5.06 2.25 -15.08
C PHE A 361 -4.64 3.49 -15.91
N ALA A 362 -5.43 3.85 -16.93
CA ALA A 362 -5.17 5.03 -17.74
C ALA A 362 -5.24 6.31 -16.89
N TYR A 363 -6.27 6.48 -16.06
CA TYR A 363 -6.37 7.63 -15.15
C TYR A 363 -5.22 7.65 -14.13
N GLY A 364 -4.86 6.49 -13.57
CA GLY A 364 -3.76 6.35 -12.61
C GLY A 364 -2.36 6.48 -13.22
N SER A 365 -2.23 6.66 -14.55
CA SER A 365 -0.95 6.79 -15.26
C SER A 365 -0.81 8.14 -15.97
N GLU A 366 -1.76 9.06 -15.81
CA GLU A 366 -1.82 10.30 -16.59
C GLU A 366 -0.79 11.34 -16.13
N SER A 367 -0.63 11.54 -14.82
CA SER A 367 0.29 12.55 -14.29
C SER A 367 1.74 12.04 -14.28
N ILE A 368 2.70 12.99 -14.37
CA ILE A 368 4.13 12.69 -14.25
C ILE A 368 4.43 12.03 -12.90
N THR A 369 3.80 12.47 -11.81
CA THR A 369 3.94 11.88 -10.48
C THR A 369 3.51 10.41 -10.48
N ASN A 370 2.37 10.10 -11.07
CA ASN A 370 1.89 8.72 -11.16
C ASN A 370 2.77 7.85 -12.08
N GLN A 371 3.35 8.42 -13.12
CA GLN A 371 4.31 7.74 -13.98
C GLN A 371 5.55 7.30 -13.18
N GLY A 372 6.11 8.23 -12.37
CA GLY A 372 7.22 7.92 -11.47
C GLY A 372 6.84 6.89 -10.41
N PHE A 373 5.64 7.00 -9.82
CA PHE A 373 5.12 6.01 -8.87
C PHE A 373 5.15 4.59 -9.45
N TRP A 374 4.54 4.37 -10.62
CA TRP A 374 4.44 3.04 -11.21
C TRP A 374 5.80 2.43 -11.58
N LEU A 375 6.78 3.25 -11.99
CA LEU A 375 8.13 2.79 -12.26
C LEU A 375 8.76 2.12 -11.04
N GLY A 376 8.62 2.73 -9.87
CA GLY A 376 9.23 2.23 -8.63
C GLY A 376 8.36 1.21 -7.90
N TYR A 377 7.04 1.42 -7.87
CA TYR A 377 6.11 0.56 -7.13
C TYR A 377 6.19 -0.91 -7.52
N SER A 378 6.19 -1.19 -8.82
CA SER A 378 6.26 -2.57 -9.31
C SER A 378 7.59 -3.27 -8.98
N GLU A 379 8.70 -2.51 -8.84
CA GLU A 379 9.99 -3.05 -8.41
C GLU A 379 10.01 -3.47 -6.93
N MET A 380 9.02 -3.06 -6.14
CA MET A 380 8.96 -3.41 -4.71
C MET A 380 8.53 -4.87 -4.49
N PHE A 381 7.71 -5.43 -5.36
CA PHE A 381 7.18 -6.80 -5.22
C PHE A 381 7.47 -7.70 -6.44
N ALA A 382 7.83 -7.12 -7.58
CA ALA A 382 8.16 -7.84 -8.82
C ALA A 382 9.24 -7.07 -9.60
N ASP A 383 8.89 -6.61 -10.80
CA ASP A 383 9.70 -5.78 -11.68
C ASP A 383 8.79 -4.88 -12.53
N TYR A 384 9.40 -3.99 -13.31
CA TYR A 384 8.64 -3.09 -14.16
C TYR A 384 7.89 -3.82 -15.31
N ASP A 385 8.33 -4.98 -15.74
CA ASP A 385 7.63 -5.79 -16.75
C ASP A 385 6.26 -6.27 -16.23
N TRP A 386 6.12 -6.46 -14.90
CA TRP A 386 4.83 -6.72 -14.28
C TRP A 386 3.81 -5.62 -14.59
N PHE A 387 4.22 -4.35 -14.46
CA PHE A 387 3.37 -3.21 -14.77
C PHE A 387 3.08 -3.10 -16.28
N LEU A 388 4.08 -3.26 -17.13
CA LEU A 388 3.91 -3.19 -18.59
C LEU A 388 2.93 -4.25 -19.11
N THR A 389 2.95 -5.44 -18.51
CA THR A 389 2.10 -6.57 -18.92
C THR A 389 0.77 -6.65 -18.17
N TYR A 390 0.54 -5.76 -17.20
CA TYR A 390 -0.64 -5.79 -16.31
C TYR A 390 -1.96 -5.85 -17.07
N LEU A 391 -2.17 -4.94 -18.03
CA LEU A 391 -3.42 -4.88 -18.80
C LEU A 391 -3.61 -6.09 -19.72
N ASP A 392 -2.52 -6.61 -20.27
CA ASP A 392 -2.58 -7.79 -21.14
C ASP A 392 -2.89 -9.06 -20.33
N LYS A 393 -2.30 -9.18 -19.13
CA LYS A 393 -2.62 -10.26 -18.19
C LYS A 393 -4.07 -10.22 -17.72
N LEU A 394 -4.61 -9.03 -17.41
CA LEU A 394 -6.04 -8.88 -17.09
C LEU A 394 -6.92 -9.27 -18.31
N ALA A 395 -6.54 -8.86 -19.51
CA ALA A 395 -7.30 -9.17 -20.73
C ALA A 395 -7.29 -10.65 -21.10
N ALA A 396 -6.28 -11.39 -20.67
CA ALA A 396 -6.16 -12.82 -20.88
C ALA A 396 -7.01 -13.68 -19.93
N VAL A 397 -7.56 -13.10 -18.86
CA VAL A 397 -8.38 -13.81 -17.87
C VAL A 397 -9.67 -14.32 -18.50
N THR A 398 -9.96 -15.59 -18.32
CA THR A 398 -11.15 -16.27 -18.83
C THR A 398 -12.23 -16.42 -17.75
N PRO A 399 -13.50 -16.68 -18.15
CA PRO A 399 -14.57 -17.05 -17.21
C PRO A 399 -14.22 -18.26 -16.34
N ASP A 400 -13.52 -19.25 -16.91
CA ASP A 400 -13.13 -20.47 -16.20
C ASP A 400 -12.05 -20.16 -15.16
N ASP A 401 -11.11 -19.23 -15.41
CA ASP A 401 -10.12 -18.77 -14.44
C ASP A 401 -10.80 -18.08 -13.24
N VAL A 402 -11.75 -17.19 -13.51
CA VAL A 402 -12.48 -16.49 -12.43
C VAL A 402 -13.28 -17.46 -11.57
N GLN A 403 -13.96 -18.44 -12.20
CA GLN A 403 -14.70 -19.46 -11.46
C GLN A 403 -13.76 -20.32 -10.60
N ARG A 404 -12.65 -20.77 -11.17
CA ARG A 404 -11.63 -21.56 -10.48
C ARG A 404 -11.09 -20.85 -9.24
N VAL A 405 -10.66 -19.58 -9.38
CA VAL A 405 -10.12 -18.83 -8.23
C VAL A 405 -11.21 -18.50 -7.21
N ALA A 406 -12.44 -18.27 -7.61
CA ALA A 406 -13.55 -18.11 -6.67
C ALA A 406 -13.77 -19.38 -5.82
N GLN A 407 -13.70 -20.57 -6.43
CA GLN A 407 -13.82 -21.84 -5.71
C GLN A 407 -12.60 -22.11 -4.81
N GLN A 408 -11.41 -21.71 -5.22
CA GLN A 408 -10.16 -21.94 -4.49
C GLN A 408 -10.01 -21.01 -3.28
N TYR A 409 -10.25 -19.71 -3.45
CA TYR A 409 -9.92 -18.70 -2.45
C TYR A 409 -11.12 -18.23 -1.61
N PHE A 410 -12.34 -18.19 -2.16
CA PHE A 410 -13.50 -17.66 -1.46
C PHE A 410 -14.29 -18.76 -0.72
N ARG A 411 -13.58 -19.49 0.14
CA ARG A 411 -14.16 -20.58 0.91
C ARG A 411 -14.62 -20.09 2.30
N PRO A 412 -15.85 -20.39 2.74
CA PRO A 412 -16.33 -20.00 4.07
C PRO A 412 -15.41 -20.45 5.21
N GLN A 413 -14.74 -21.62 5.05
CA GLN A 413 -13.82 -22.18 6.05
C GLN A 413 -12.46 -21.48 6.10
N ALA A 414 -12.13 -20.61 5.14
CA ALA A 414 -10.87 -19.92 5.07
C ALA A 414 -11.02 -18.39 5.22
N ARG A 415 -12.20 -17.91 5.62
CA ARG A 415 -12.48 -16.49 5.78
C ARG A 415 -12.38 -16.03 7.23
N ILE A 416 -12.14 -14.75 7.38
CA ILE A 416 -12.21 -14.05 8.66
C ILE A 416 -13.36 -13.05 8.56
N ILE A 417 -14.23 -13.06 9.56
CA ILE A 417 -15.35 -12.13 9.69
C ILE A 417 -15.10 -11.28 10.91
N GLY A 418 -14.96 -9.98 10.72
CA GLY A 418 -14.93 -8.97 11.75
C GLY A 418 -16.22 -8.17 11.76
N THR A 419 -16.81 -8.01 12.93
CA THR A 419 -18.00 -7.17 13.13
C THR A 419 -17.67 -6.10 14.17
N TYR A 420 -17.85 -4.84 13.82
CA TYR A 420 -17.86 -3.76 14.80
C TYR A 420 -19.30 -3.49 15.22
N LEU A 421 -19.56 -3.64 16.51
CA LEU A 421 -20.85 -3.35 17.11
C LEU A 421 -20.80 -2.04 17.88
N PRO A 422 -21.68 -1.07 17.54
CA PRO A 422 -21.80 0.14 18.33
C PRO A 422 -22.41 -0.19 19.69
N VAL A 423 -21.75 0.25 20.74
CA VAL A 423 -22.31 0.25 22.09
C VAL A 423 -22.66 1.69 22.45
N ASN A 424 -23.90 1.91 22.85
CA ASN A 424 -24.30 3.19 23.42
C ASN A 424 -23.48 3.39 24.70
N GLY A 425 -22.48 4.26 24.63
CA GLY A 425 -21.77 4.67 25.83
C GLY A 425 -22.76 5.36 26.75
N GLU A 426 -23.17 4.68 27.82
CA GLU A 426 -23.49 5.42 29.03
C GLU A 426 -22.22 6.17 29.37
N VAL A 427 -22.24 7.49 29.18
CA VAL A 427 -21.23 8.38 29.73
C VAL A 427 -21.25 8.11 31.22
N ALA A 428 -20.29 7.35 31.73
CA ALA A 428 -20.03 7.28 33.16
C ALA A 428 -19.69 8.72 33.57
N ASN A 429 -20.69 9.42 34.03
CA ASN A 429 -20.52 10.62 34.80
C ASN A 429 -20.03 10.20 36.20
N ASP A 430 -18.71 10.20 36.36
CA ASP A 430 -18.06 10.23 37.66
C ASP A 430 -17.09 11.40 37.71
#